data_7affab976268555f416bacf2898f8abf
#
_entry.id   7affab976268555f416bacf2898f8abf
#
_cell.length_a   1.000
_cell.length_b   1.000
_cell.length_c   1.000
_cell.angle_alpha   90.00
_cell.angle_beta   90.00
_cell.angle_gamma   90.00
#
_symmetry.space_group_name_H-M   'P 1'
#
loop_
_entity.id
_entity.type
_entity.pdbx_description
1 polymer ?
#
loop_
_entity_poly.entity_id
_entity_poly.type
_entity_poly.pdbx_seq_one_letter_code
_entity_poly.pdbx_strand_id
1 'polypeptide(L)'
;AWPSVGSAADLVAPGSEPVKLAGGFQFTEGPAVAANGDVYFSDIPNNRIHKWSVADRKLSTFAEDSKGANGLFFAEDGSLYACQGLAKRVAAYTADGSDTSSLAKRYDGRKFNKPNDLWIDGKGGVYFSDPNYGNPEHTQDGEHVYYIPPGGEVIRVADGFKRPNGLVGTPDDSTLYIADIGDKKIYRYAIQSDGMLKDRKLFCESGSDGMTLDQHGNVYLTTGSVKVFNPKGEQVADLKFPESPANVVFGGKDLKTLYVTARTGFYSLEMAVSGARRKEPFRITISTVQDKMIYDKKEFSVETGKPVQLTFVNNDFPPHNLLIVKPGTADEVANLAILLGNDGFKKQWRPDTPKILWGSTMIDYEQKSVISFTAPEPGDYPYVCTFPGHALLMRGMMHVLPKGGAKKQ
;
A
#
# COMPACT_ATOMS: atom_id res chain seq x y z
N ALA A 1 -15.38 -10.73 8.78
CA ALA A 1 -15.08 -10.65 10.22
C ALA A 1 -13.74 -11.34 10.47
N TRP A 2 -12.83 -10.68 11.17
CA TRP A 2 -11.55 -11.22 11.58
C TRP A 2 -11.75 -12.15 12.80
N PRO A 3 -11.12 -13.35 12.83
CA PRO A 3 -11.15 -14.17 14.05
C PRO A 3 -10.42 -13.44 15.18
N SER A 4 -11.00 -13.38 16.37
CA SER A 4 -10.38 -12.73 17.55
C SER A 4 -9.24 -13.60 18.08
N VAL A 5 -8.03 -13.05 18.11
CA VAL A 5 -6.88 -13.59 18.86
C VAL A 5 -6.85 -12.89 20.21
N GLY A 6 -6.91 -13.62 21.31
CA GLY A 6 -7.39 -13.09 22.59
C GLY A 6 -6.37 -12.82 23.70
N SER A 7 -5.06 -13.13 23.53
CA SER A 7 -4.07 -12.87 24.59
C SER A 7 -2.66 -12.69 24.05
N ALA A 8 -1.74 -12.11 24.85
CA ALA A 8 -0.33 -11.97 24.49
C ALA A 8 0.32 -13.34 24.19
N ALA A 9 -0.11 -14.41 24.85
CA ALA A 9 0.38 -15.76 24.65
C ALA A 9 0.04 -16.33 23.25
N ASP A 10 -1.01 -15.80 22.61
CA ASP A 10 -1.42 -16.23 21.27
C ASP A 10 -0.67 -15.44 20.16
N LEU A 11 0.00 -14.34 20.51
CA LEU A 11 0.67 -13.46 19.56
C LEU A 11 2.17 -13.74 19.44
N VAL A 12 2.83 -14.09 20.55
CA VAL A 12 4.27 -14.34 20.64
C VAL A 12 4.55 -15.85 20.50
N ALA A 13 5.59 -16.22 19.77
CA ALA A 13 5.98 -17.63 19.67
C ALA A 13 6.35 -18.18 21.06
N PRO A 14 5.95 -19.41 21.39
CA PRO A 14 6.21 -19.98 22.73
C PRO A 14 7.68 -19.94 23.10
N GLY A 15 7.99 -19.36 24.28
CA GLY A 15 9.35 -19.22 24.79
C GLY A 15 10.20 -18.17 24.11
N SER A 16 9.64 -17.36 23.22
CA SER A 16 10.37 -16.28 22.57
C SER A 16 10.46 -15.04 23.48
N GLU A 17 11.63 -14.42 23.49
CA GLU A 17 11.96 -13.20 24.21
C GLU A 17 12.62 -12.19 23.26
N PRO A 18 12.55 -10.88 23.54
CA PRO A 18 13.21 -9.87 22.74
C PRO A 18 14.73 -10.07 22.66
N VAL A 19 15.27 -10.13 21.46
CA VAL A 19 16.70 -10.29 21.19
C VAL A 19 17.26 -9.00 20.62
N LYS A 20 18.33 -8.47 21.23
CA LYS A 20 19.07 -7.33 20.66
C LYS A 20 19.93 -7.80 19.50
N LEU A 21 19.63 -7.30 18.29
CA LEU A 21 20.35 -7.64 17.06
C LEU A 21 21.56 -6.72 16.83
N ALA A 22 21.39 -5.43 17.14
CA ALA A 22 22.41 -4.41 16.97
C ALA A 22 22.22 -3.26 17.97
N GLY A 23 23.24 -2.44 18.16
CA GLY A 23 23.22 -1.30 19.05
C GLY A 23 24.36 -0.32 18.77
N GLY A 24 24.45 0.73 19.61
CA GLY A 24 25.42 1.80 19.41
C GLY A 24 24.93 2.93 18.51
N PHE A 25 23.63 2.94 18.23
CA PHE A 25 22.94 4.01 17.50
C PHE A 25 22.65 5.21 18.42
N GLN A 26 22.24 6.34 17.85
CA GLN A 26 21.80 7.48 18.64
C GLN A 26 20.29 7.49 18.83
N PHE A 27 19.51 7.28 17.76
CA PHE A 27 18.06 7.13 17.83
C PHE A 27 17.55 6.41 16.58
N THR A 28 17.18 5.14 16.77
CA THR A 28 16.71 4.28 15.68
C THR A 28 15.22 4.46 15.45
N GLU A 29 14.82 4.53 14.19
CA GLU A 29 13.45 4.79 13.74
C GLU A 29 13.12 4.09 12.41
N GLY A 30 11.87 4.23 11.99
CA GLY A 30 11.30 3.99 10.68
C GLY A 30 11.70 2.68 10.01
N PRO A 31 11.49 1.50 10.63
CA PRO A 31 11.89 0.24 10.03
C PRO A 31 11.00 -0.11 8.83
N ALA A 32 11.61 -0.56 7.74
CA ALA A 32 10.96 -1.04 6.52
C ALA A 32 11.50 -2.41 6.11
N VAL A 33 10.63 -3.25 5.53
CA VAL A 33 10.98 -4.60 5.10
C VAL A 33 11.01 -4.69 3.59
N ALA A 34 12.17 -5.12 3.05
CA ALA A 34 12.33 -5.40 1.63
C ALA A 34 11.66 -6.73 1.24
N ALA A 35 11.44 -6.94 -0.05
CA ALA A 35 10.79 -8.15 -0.59
C ALA A 35 11.51 -9.46 -0.23
N ASN A 36 12.84 -9.42 -0.01
CA ASN A 36 13.65 -10.55 0.43
C ASN A 36 13.62 -10.79 1.96
N GLY A 37 12.92 -9.94 2.71
CA GLY A 37 12.78 -10.01 4.17
C GLY A 37 13.82 -9.21 4.94
N ASP A 38 14.83 -8.61 4.30
CA ASP A 38 15.80 -7.73 4.95
C ASP A 38 15.11 -6.49 5.53
N VAL A 39 15.64 -5.97 6.64
CA VAL A 39 15.07 -4.83 7.35
C VAL A 39 15.97 -3.62 7.25
N TYR A 40 15.40 -2.51 6.81
CA TYR A 40 16.08 -1.22 6.77
C TYR A 40 15.51 -0.32 7.87
N PHE A 41 16.35 0.50 8.49
CA PHE A 41 15.91 1.44 9.52
C PHE A 41 16.82 2.67 9.57
N SER A 42 16.28 3.79 10.02
CA SER A 42 17.02 5.03 10.16
C SER A 42 17.68 5.16 11.53
N ASP A 43 18.86 5.80 11.58
CA ASP A 43 19.48 6.36 12.76
C ASP A 43 19.53 7.88 12.55
N ILE A 44 18.46 8.56 12.99
CA ILE A 44 18.17 9.93 12.60
C ILE A 44 19.30 10.91 12.96
N PRO A 45 19.81 10.95 14.21
CA PRO A 45 20.84 11.92 14.57
C PRO A 45 22.19 11.65 13.89
N ASN A 46 22.48 10.40 13.55
CA ASN A 46 23.67 10.00 12.80
C ASN A 46 23.51 10.18 11.29
N ASN A 47 22.30 10.60 10.83
CA ASN A 47 21.98 10.87 9.45
C ASN A 47 22.21 9.66 8.52
N ARG A 48 21.88 8.44 8.99
CA ARG A 48 22.12 7.17 8.30
C ARG A 48 20.87 6.35 8.13
N ILE A 49 20.87 5.51 7.10
CA ILE A 49 19.96 4.38 6.96
C ILE A 49 20.82 3.12 7.03
N HIS A 50 20.44 2.21 7.92
CA HIS A 50 21.07 0.90 8.07
C HIS A 50 20.23 -0.19 7.41
N LYS A 51 20.90 -1.30 7.04
CA LYS A 51 20.32 -2.51 6.52
C LYS A 51 20.72 -3.70 7.40
N TRP A 52 19.74 -4.44 7.89
CA TRP A 52 19.91 -5.73 8.51
C TRP A 52 19.62 -6.84 7.51
N SER A 53 20.62 -7.61 7.08
CA SER A 53 20.44 -8.83 6.29
C SER A 53 19.94 -9.94 7.20
N VAL A 54 18.72 -10.42 6.95
CA VAL A 54 18.11 -11.49 7.75
C VAL A 54 18.82 -12.83 7.49
N ALA A 55 19.21 -13.09 6.24
CA ALA A 55 19.89 -14.31 5.85
C ALA A 55 21.28 -14.43 6.49
N ASP A 56 22.06 -13.33 6.48
CA ASP A 56 23.45 -13.31 6.96
C ASP A 56 23.56 -12.90 8.43
N ARG A 57 22.44 -12.41 9.03
CA ARG A 57 22.41 -11.82 10.38
C ARG A 57 23.45 -10.72 10.55
N LYS A 58 23.55 -9.84 9.55
CA LYS A 58 24.60 -8.83 9.47
C LYS A 58 24.03 -7.44 9.26
N LEU A 59 24.55 -6.48 10.02
CA LEU A 59 24.28 -5.07 9.85
C LEU A 59 25.24 -4.45 8.83
N SER A 60 24.74 -3.56 8.00
CA SER A 60 25.52 -2.68 7.11
C SER A 60 24.87 -1.30 7.03
N THR A 61 25.61 -0.30 6.59
CA THR A 61 25.04 1.01 6.26
C THR A 61 24.55 0.99 4.82
N PHE A 62 23.31 1.42 4.60
CA PHE A 62 22.71 1.52 3.27
C PHE A 62 22.90 2.93 2.70
N ALA A 63 22.72 3.98 3.52
CA ALA A 63 22.93 5.36 3.12
C ALA A 63 23.65 6.14 4.22
N GLU A 64 24.76 6.82 3.86
CA GLU A 64 25.61 7.59 4.79
C GLU A 64 25.10 9.02 5.06
N ASP A 65 24.31 9.58 4.14
CA ASP A 65 23.71 10.91 4.25
C ASP A 65 22.22 10.84 3.93
N SER A 66 21.43 10.46 4.92
CA SER A 66 20.01 10.21 4.76
C SER A 66 19.14 11.48 4.71
N LYS A 67 19.71 12.67 4.86
CA LYS A 67 18.98 13.95 4.97
C LYS A 67 17.96 13.96 6.12
N GLY A 68 18.31 13.29 7.22
CA GLY A 68 17.45 13.12 8.39
C GLY A 68 16.23 12.23 8.08
N ALA A 69 16.46 11.13 7.36
CA ALA A 69 15.41 10.13 7.14
C ALA A 69 14.88 9.61 8.48
N ASN A 70 13.55 9.47 8.56
CA ASN A 70 12.83 8.92 9.68
C ASN A 70 12.04 7.70 9.21
N GLY A 71 10.73 7.79 8.95
CA GLY A 71 9.94 6.71 8.41
C GLY A 71 10.40 6.25 7.03
N LEU A 72 10.45 4.93 6.84
CA LEU A 72 10.84 4.27 5.59
C LEU A 72 9.73 3.33 5.14
N PHE A 73 9.60 3.14 3.83
CA PHE A 73 8.70 2.12 3.26
C PHE A 73 9.18 1.70 1.86
N PHE A 74 9.09 0.41 1.55
CA PHE A 74 9.40 -0.09 0.21
C PHE A 74 8.20 0.02 -0.72
N ALA A 75 8.40 0.65 -1.88
CA ALA A 75 7.46 0.61 -2.99
C ALA A 75 7.50 -0.75 -3.70
N GLU A 76 6.48 -1.06 -4.51
CA GLU A 76 6.36 -2.34 -5.22
C GLU A 76 7.52 -2.58 -6.22
N ASP A 77 8.10 -1.51 -6.75
CA ASP A 77 9.25 -1.57 -7.66
C ASP A 77 10.60 -1.81 -6.95
N GLY A 78 10.58 -1.91 -5.62
CA GLY A 78 11.76 -2.10 -4.78
C GLY A 78 12.48 -0.82 -4.39
N SER A 79 12.01 0.35 -4.80
CA SER A 79 12.54 1.64 -4.33
C SER A 79 12.22 1.84 -2.85
N LEU A 80 13.16 2.35 -2.07
CA LEU A 80 12.96 2.70 -0.67
C LEU A 80 12.53 4.17 -0.57
N TYR A 81 11.30 4.41 -0.10
CA TYR A 81 10.80 5.75 0.16
C TYR A 81 11.11 6.15 1.60
N ALA A 82 11.38 7.44 1.81
CA ALA A 82 11.73 7.99 3.11
C ALA A 82 11.15 9.37 3.36
N CYS A 83 10.70 9.60 4.58
CA CYS A 83 10.45 10.92 5.12
C CYS A 83 11.78 11.55 5.54
N GLN A 84 12.30 12.52 4.80
CA GLN A 84 13.56 13.20 5.05
C GLN A 84 13.30 14.50 5.83
N GLY A 85 13.30 14.42 7.16
CA GLY A 85 12.92 15.54 8.03
C GLY A 85 13.83 16.77 7.92
N LEU A 86 15.14 16.61 7.75
CA LEU A 86 16.06 17.73 7.57
C LEU A 86 15.91 18.39 6.19
N ALA A 87 15.65 17.59 5.16
CA ALA A 87 15.40 18.11 3.80
C ALA A 87 13.95 18.58 3.61
N LYS A 88 13.06 18.34 4.58
CA LYS A 88 11.63 18.70 4.55
C LYS A 88 10.92 18.16 3.30
N ARG A 89 11.11 16.87 3.01
CA ARG A 89 10.57 16.21 1.81
C ARG A 89 10.30 14.73 2.03
N VAL A 90 9.51 14.16 1.13
CA VAL A 90 9.46 12.72 0.89
C VAL A 90 10.31 12.41 -0.34
N ALA A 91 11.19 11.42 -0.25
CA ALA A 91 12.15 11.08 -1.30
C ALA A 91 12.24 9.56 -1.52
N ALA A 92 12.82 9.16 -2.66
CA ALA A 92 13.14 7.78 -2.97
C ALA A 92 14.65 7.56 -3.02
N TYR A 93 15.07 6.37 -2.61
CA TYR A 93 16.42 5.84 -2.76
C TYR A 93 16.42 4.71 -3.79
N THR A 94 17.46 4.65 -4.59
CA THR A 94 17.76 3.48 -5.43
C THR A 94 18.33 2.32 -4.61
N ALA A 95 18.43 1.16 -5.23
CA ALA A 95 18.92 -0.06 -4.59
C ALA A 95 20.36 0.06 -4.05
N ASP A 96 21.17 0.98 -4.56
CA ASP A 96 22.53 1.27 -4.11
C ASP A 96 22.62 2.30 -2.97
N GLY A 97 21.48 2.81 -2.50
CA GLY A 97 21.42 3.80 -1.43
C GLY A 97 21.57 5.26 -1.90
N SER A 98 21.60 5.51 -3.21
CA SER A 98 21.64 6.86 -3.75
C SER A 98 20.26 7.53 -3.64
N ASP A 99 20.25 8.77 -3.11
CA ASP A 99 19.05 9.62 -3.02
C ASP A 99 18.76 10.26 -4.40
N THR A 100 17.77 9.76 -5.11
CA THR A 100 17.61 10.08 -6.53
C THR A 100 16.46 11.00 -6.87
N SER A 101 15.37 11.00 -6.12
CA SER A 101 14.21 11.81 -6.48
C SER A 101 13.42 12.29 -5.28
N SER A 102 12.90 13.51 -5.39
CA SER A 102 11.90 13.99 -4.46
C SER A 102 10.52 13.64 -4.99
N LEU A 103 9.76 12.87 -4.22
CA LEU A 103 8.34 12.61 -4.49
C LEU A 103 7.50 13.84 -4.15
N ALA A 104 7.81 14.51 -3.03
CA ALA A 104 7.13 15.72 -2.59
C ALA A 104 8.08 16.64 -1.80
N LYS A 105 8.03 17.95 -2.05
CA LYS A 105 8.83 18.98 -1.35
C LYS A 105 7.98 20.08 -0.73
N ARG A 106 6.75 20.26 -1.21
CA ARG A 106 5.89 21.39 -0.89
C ARG A 106 4.43 21.01 -0.97
N TYR A 107 3.61 21.71 -0.21
CA TYR A 107 2.19 21.78 -0.36
C TYR A 107 1.75 23.24 -0.33
N ASP A 108 0.88 23.65 -1.27
CA ASP A 108 0.41 25.03 -1.40
C ASP A 108 1.55 26.07 -1.38
N GLY A 109 2.62 25.80 -2.15
CA GLY A 109 3.79 26.67 -2.27
C GLY A 109 4.75 26.67 -1.06
N ARG A 110 4.37 26.12 0.08
CA ARG A 110 5.16 26.06 1.33
C ARG A 110 5.88 24.74 1.50
N LYS A 111 7.08 24.76 2.10
CA LYS A 111 7.78 23.54 2.49
C LYS A 111 6.99 22.80 3.59
N PHE A 112 7.19 21.51 3.69
CA PHE A 112 6.68 20.72 4.83
C PHE A 112 7.33 21.14 6.15
N ASN A 113 6.69 20.80 7.28
CA ASN A 113 7.28 21.04 8.60
C ASN A 113 8.48 20.12 8.82
N LYS A 114 8.23 18.81 8.98
CA LYS A 114 9.25 17.78 9.16
C LYS A 114 8.63 16.40 8.89
N PRO A 115 8.46 16.00 7.61
CA PRO A 115 7.87 14.69 7.30
C PRO A 115 8.46 13.59 8.17
N ASN A 116 7.58 12.77 8.77
CA ASN A 116 7.96 11.86 9.84
C ASN A 116 7.79 10.40 9.44
N ASP A 117 6.58 9.92 9.20
CA ASP A 117 6.31 8.53 8.84
C ASP A 117 5.46 8.43 7.58
N LEU A 118 5.50 7.27 6.89
CA LEU A 118 4.79 7.07 5.63
C LEU A 118 4.28 5.65 5.45
N TRP A 119 3.21 5.53 4.66
CA TRP A 119 2.66 4.26 4.20
C TRP A 119 2.24 4.36 2.74
N ILE A 120 2.45 3.28 1.96
CA ILE A 120 2.15 3.24 0.53
C ILE A 120 0.92 2.36 0.31
N ASP A 121 -0.09 2.88 -0.40
CA ASP A 121 -1.29 2.11 -0.78
C ASP A 121 -1.02 1.14 -1.95
N GLY A 122 -1.98 0.27 -2.27
CA GLY A 122 -1.86 -0.72 -3.35
C GLY A 122 -1.83 -0.14 -4.76
N LYS A 123 -2.03 1.16 -4.91
CA LYS A 123 -1.93 1.88 -6.18
C LYS A 123 -0.58 2.59 -6.34
N GLY A 124 0.25 2.57 -5.28
CA GLY A 124 1.52 3.28 -5.21
C GLY A 124 1.40 4.72 -4.70
N GLY A 125 0.23 5.13 -4.19
CA GLY A 125 0.05 6.42 -3.54
C GLY A 125 0.65 6.43 -2.14
N VAL A 126 1.19 7.57 -1.71
CA VAL A 126 1.96 7.68 -0.46
C VAL A 126 1.25 8.59 0.54
N TYR A 127 0.83 8.04 1.67
CA TYR A 127 0.40 8.82 2.83
C TYR A 127 1.60 9.12 3.72
N PHE A 128 1.70 10.35 4.22
CA PHE A 128 2.76 10.71 5.17
C PHE A 128 2.28 11.75 6.17
N SER A 129 2.83 11.68 7.38
CA SER A 129 2.62 12.64 8.46
C SER A 129 3.66 13.75 8.43
N ASP A 130 3.25 14.99 8.75
CA ASP A 130 4.12 16.17 8.75
C ASP A 130 4.01 16.95 10.07
N PRO A 131 4.50 16.38 11.19
CA PRO A 131 4.56 17.07 12.46
C PRO A 131 5.65 18.14 12.50
N ASN A 132 5.60 19.01 13.51
CA ASN A 132 6.60 20.03 13.73
C ASN A 132 7.52 19.69 14.91
N TYR A 133 8.47 18.76 14.72
CA TYR A 133 9.45 18.43 15.73
C TYR A 133 10.68 19.35 15.68
N GLY A 134 10.85 20.16 16.74
CA GLY A 134 12.07 20.95 16.95
C GLY A 134 12.24 22.20 16.09
N ASN A 135 11.20 22.62 15.35
CA ASN A 135 11.22 23.91 14.68
C ASN A 135 10.50 24.96 15.54
N PRO A 136 11.01 26.20 15.66
CA PRO A 136 10.36 27.25 16.46
C PRO A 136 9.03 27.70 15.86
N GLU A 137 8.86 27.57 14.53
CA GLU A 137 7.66 27.96 13.80
C GLU A 137 7.23 26.87 12.83
N HIS A 138 5.92 26.79 12.57
CA HIS A 138 5.38 25.95 11.53
C HIS A 138 5.71 26.50 10.14
N THR A 139 6.13 25.65 9.23
CA THR A 139 6.28 26.00 7.81
C THR A 139 4.92 25.93 7.10
N GLN A 140 4.06 24.99 7.54
CA GLN A 140 2.66 24.87 7.13
C GLN A 140 1.73 25.59 8.13
N ASP A 141 0.45 25.67 7.86
CA ASP A 141 -0.57 26.27 8.71
C ASP A 141 -1.02 25.40 9.89
N GLY A 142 -0.33 24.29 10.10
CA GLY A 142 -0.57 23.31 11.16
C GLY A 142 0.22 22.03 10.94
N GLU A 143 -0.13 20.97 11.68
CA GLU A 143 0.47 19.64 11.56
C GLU A 143 -0.55 18.70 10.91
N HIS A 144 -0.22 18.14 9.77
CA HIS A 144 -1.18 17.50 8.87
C HIS A 144 -0.71 16.12 8.39
N VAL A 145 -1.63 15.39 7.77
CA VAL A 145 -1.33 14.21 6.96
C VAL A 145 -1.66 14.50 5.51
N TYR A 146 -0.73 14.12 4.64
CA TYR A 146 -0.80 14.34 3.21
C TYR A 146 -0.83 13.03 2.44
N TYR A 147 -1.28 13.11 1.20
CA TYR A 147 -1.27 12.02 0.23
C TYR A 147 -0.63 12.47 -1.07
N ILE A 148 0.26 11.67 -1.62
CA ILE A 148 0.87 11.84 -2.94
C ILE A 148 0.23 10.79 -3.85
N PRO A 149 -0.74 11.15 -4.73
CA PRO A 149 -1.28 10.21 -5.69
C PRO A 149 -0.21 9.74 -6.67
N PRO A 150 -0.31 8.53 -7.26
CA PRO A 150 0.59 8.10 -8.32
C PRO A 150 0.63 9.11 -9.48
N GLY A 151 1.80 9.70 -9.73
CA GLY A 151 1.99 10.72 -10.79
C GLY A 151 1.23 12.04 -10.58
N GLY A 152 0.63 12.26 -9.41
CA GLY A 152 -0.17 13.45 -9.08
C GLY A 152 0.52 14.40 -8.11
N GLU A 153 -0.16 15.51 -7.83
CA GLU A 153 0.29 16.50 -6.86
C GLU A 153 -0.16 16.13 -5.44
N VAL A 154 0.56 16.66 -4.44
CA VAL A 154 0.28 16.41 -3.03
C VAL A 154 -1.09 16.97 -2.63
N ILE A 155 -1.84 16.18 -1.89
CA ILE A 155 -3.15 16.53 -1.33
C ILE A 155 -3.08 16.48 0.19
N ARG A 156 -3.61 17.46 0.90
CA ARG A 156 -3.84 17.37 2.35
C ARG A 156 -5.11 16.55 2.56
N VAL A 157 -4.97 15.39 3.22
CA VAL A 157 -6.06 14.43 3.39
C VAL A 157 -6.63 14.39 4.81
N ALA A 158 -5.87 14.87 5.81
CA ALA A 158 -6.35 15.00 7.17
C ALA A 158 -5.62 16.13 7.92
N ASP A 159 -6.34 16.79 8.82
CA ASP A 159 -5.90 17.91 9.64
C ASP A 159 -6.45 17.83 11.08
N GLY A 160 -6.24 18.89 11.88
CA GLY A 160 -6.72 18.94 13.26
C GLY A 160 -6.02 17.98 14.19
N PHE A 161 -4.75 17.70 13.94
CA PHE A 161 -3.85 16.95 14.84
C PHE A 161 -3.06 17.92 15.72
N LYS A 162 -2.70 17.46 16.92
CA LYS A 162 -1.71 18.15 17.76
C LYS A 162 -0.28 17.77 17.35
N ARG A 163 -0.05 16.50 16.99
CA ARG A 163 1.22 15.98 16.48
C ARG A 163 1.02 14.63 15.80
N PRO A 164 0.66 14.60 14.53
CA PRO A 164 0.55 13.34 13.79
C PRO A 164 1.93 12.68 13.67
N ASN A 165 1.98 11.35 13.87
CA ASN A 165 3.22 10.60 13.83
C ASN A 165 3.03 9.31 13.02
N GLY A 166 3.15 8.12 13.61
CA GLY A 166 3.02 6.87 12.90
C GLY A 166 1.69 6.72 12.18
N LEU A 167 1.72 6.06 11.04
CA LEU A 167 0.53 5.74 10.28
C LEU A 167 0.68 4.39 9.56
N VAL A 168 -0.40 3.64 9.45
CA VAL A 168 -0.42 2.36 8.75
C VAL A 168 -1.80 2.09 8.15
N GLY A 169 -1.81 1.63 6.91
CA GLY A 169 -3.04 1.22 6.24
C GLY A 169 -3.26 -0.28 6.27
N THR A 170 -4.52 -0.68 6.17
CA THR A 170 -4.89 -2.09 6.02
C THR A 170 -4.47 -2.63 4.64
N PRO A 171 -4.15 -3.94 4.53
CA PRO A 171 -3.70 -4.54 3.27
C PRO A 171 -4.71 -4.46 2.11
N ASP A 172 -5.98 -4.23 2.42
CA ASP A 172 -7.06 -4.06 1.44
C ASP A 172 -7.32 -2.61 1.04
N ASP A 173 -6.47 -1.69 1.50
CA ASP A 173 -6.58 -0.24 1.28
C ASP A 173 -7.92 0.36 1.74
N SER A 174 -8.61 -0.26 2.71
CA SER A 174 -9.91 0.23 3.19
C SER A 174 -9.80 1.20 4.35
N THR A 175 -8.77 1.08 5.18
CA THR A 175 -8.61 1.84 6.42
C THR A 175 -7.18 2.33 6.60
N LEU A 176 -7.02 3.59 7.01
CA LEU A 176 -5.75 4.15 7.48
C LEU A 176 -5.87 4.48 8.97
N TYR A 177 -4.92 3.98 9.76
CA TYR A 177 -4.73 4.37 11.15
C TYR A 177 -3.68 5.48 11.22
N ILE A 178 -3.94 6.51 12.03
CA ILE A 178 -3.04 7.65 12.23
C ILE A 178 -2.91 7.92 13.72
N ALA A 179 -1.69 7.99 14.22
CA ALA A 179 -1.39 8.39 15.58
C ALA A 179 -1.35 9.91 15.69
N ASP A 180 -2.06 10.46 16.66
CA ASP A 180 -1.83 11.78 17.21
C ASP A 180 -1.13 11.62 18.56
N ILE A 181 0.21 11.61 18.53
CA ILE A 181 1.00 11.42 19.75
C ILE A 181 0.84 12.61 20.71
N GLY A 182 0.56 13.81 20.20
CA GLY A 182 0.32 15.00 20.99
C GLY A 182 -0.99 14.96 21.76
N ASP A 183 -2.01 14.30 21.24
CA ASP A 183 -3.32 14.10 21.88
C ASP A 183 -3.49 12.71 22.52
N LYS A 184 -2.48 11.84 22.38
CA LYS A 184 -2.49 10.44 22.85
C LYS A 184 -3.70 9.66 22.34
N LYS A 185 -3.98 9.77 21.03
CA LYS A 185 -5.10 9.11 20.36
C LYS A 185 -4.66 8.47 19.06
N ILE A 186 -5.26 7.35 18.73
CA ILE A 186 -5.18 6.76 17.41
C ILE A 186 -6.53 6.96 16.74
N TYR A 187 -6.51 7.51 15.55
CA TYR A 187 -7.70 7.66 14.72
C TYR A 187 -7.65 6.66 13.57
N ARG A 188 -8.82 6.18 13.14
CA ARG A 188 -9.00 5.42 11.91
C ARG A 188 -9.84 6.20 10.93
N TYR A 189 -9.50 6.08 9.66
CA TYR A 189 -10.18 6.71 8.53
C TYR A 189 -10.54 5.68 7.48
N ALA A 190 -11.65 5.86 6.79
CA ALA A 190 -11.96 5.14 5.56
C ALA A 190 -11.18 5.77 4.39
N ILE A 191 -10.42 4.95 3.66
CA ILE A 191 -9.72 5.36 2.43
C ILE A 191 -10.70 5.27 1.27
N GLN A 192 -10.83 6.36 0.52
CA GLN A 192 -11.66 6.43 -0.67
C GLN A 192 -10.88 5.98 -1.92
N SER A 193 -11.59 5.72 -3.02
CA SER A 193 -10.97 5.28 -4.28
C SER A 193 -9.99 6.28 -4.89
N ASP A 194 -10.11 7.55 -4.56
CA ASP A 194 -9.23 8.65 -4.96
C ASP A 194 -8.09 8.96 -3.96
N GLY A 195 -8.00 8.18 -2.88
CA GLY A 195 -7.01 8.37 -1.82
C GLY A 195 -7.44 9.36 -0.72
N MET A 196 -8.60 10.01 -0.86
CA MET A 196 -9.13 10.88 0.18
C MET A 196 -9.53 10.09 1.42
N LEU A 197 -9.38 10.70 2.59
CA LEU A 197 -9.77 10.11 3.87
C LEU A 197 -11.12 10.64 4.34
N LYS A 198 -11.98 9.73 4.82
CA LYS A 198 -13.30 10.06 5.39
C LYS A 198 -13.55 9.32 6.68
N ASP A 199 -14.64 9.66 7.35
CA ASP A 199 -15.17 8.96 8.51
C ASP A 199 -14.17 8.82 9.65
N ARG A 200 -13.47 9.95 10.01
CA ARG A 200 -12.57 9.97 11.17
C ARG A 200 -13.26 9.44 12.42
N LYS A 201 -12.72 8.38 13.00
CA LYS A 201 -13.22 7.78 14.25
C LYS A 201 -12.07 7.52 15.20
N LEU A 202 -12.29 7.76 16.48
CA LEU A 202 -11.37 7.33 17.51
C LEU A 202 -11.26 5.79 17.48
N PHE A 203 -10.03 5.28 17.40
CA PHE A 203 -9.76 3.86 17.49
C PHE A 203 -9.41 3.45 18.91
N CYS A 204 -8.46 4.13 19.55
CA CYS A 204 -8.14 3.94 20.96
C CYS A 204 -7.47 5.19 21.54
N GLU A 205 -7.50 5.30 22.88
CA GLU A 205 -6.81 6.33 23.63
C GLU A 205 -5.40 5.88 23.99
N SER A 206 -4.49 6.00 23.02
CA SER A 206 -3.07 5.72 23.15
C SER A 206 -2.28 6.60 22.20
N GLY A 207 -1.09 7.06 22.60
CA GLY A 207 -0.13 7.60 21.66
C GLY A 207 0.57 6.47 20.93
N SER A 208 1.20 6.78 19.79
CA SER A 208 2.17 5.89 19.16
C SER A 208 3.20 6.70 18.39
N ASP A 209 4.45 6.30 18.44
CA ASP A 209 5.49 6.82 17.57
C ASP A 209 5.37 6.14 16.21
N GLY A 210 5.68 4.85 16.10
CA GLY A 210 5.40 4.05 14.91
C GLY A 210 4.29 3.01 15.13
N MET A 211 3.85 2.34 14.06
CA MET A 211 2.85 1.27 14.15
C MET A 211 2.90 0.28 13.00
N THR A 212 2.41 -0.94 13.26
CA THR A 212 2.25 -1.98 12.24
C THR A 212 0.99 -2.82 12.51
N LEU A 213 0.67 -3.71 11.56
CA LEU A 213 -0.50 -4.60 11.63
C LEU A 213 -0.09 -6.06 11.52
N ASP A 214 -0.81 -6.97 12.19
CA ASP A 214 -0.73 -8.40 11.95
C ASP A 214 -1.83 -8.91 11.00
N GLN A 215 -1.74 -10.19 10.65
CA GLN A 215 -2.69 -10.89 9.76
C GLN A 215 -4.13 -10.94 10.26
N HIS A 216 -4.36 -10.67 11.56
CA HIS A 216 -5.67 -10.62 12.19
C HIS A 216 -6.22 -9.20 12.29
N GLY A 217 -5.46 -8.20 11.81
CA GLY A 217 -5.80 -6.79 11.88
C GLY A 217 -5.56 -6.16 13.24
N ASN A 218 -4.81 -6.82 14.14
CA ASN A 218 -4.36 -6.18 15.36
C ASN A 218 -3.35 -5.09 15.03
N VAL A 219 -3.46 -3.96 15.73
CA VAL A 219 -2.60 -2.79 15.57
C VAL A 219 -1.56 -2.78 16.69
N TYR A 220 -0.29 -2.76 16.32
CA TYR A 220 0.87 -2.70 17.21
C TYR A 220 1.31 -1.25 17.33
N LEU A 221 1.32 -0.71 18.54
CA LEU A 221 1.61 0.69 18.85
C LEU A 221 2.87 0.80 19.71
N THR A 222 3.80 1.68 19.33
CA THR A 222 5.00 1.94 20.14
C THR A 222 4.78 3.13 21.08
N THR A 223 4.69 2.83 22.37
CA THR A 223 4.44 3.84 23.42
C THR A 223 5.02 3.38 24.76
N GLY A 224 6.36 3.47 24.94
CA GLY A 224 7.10 2.93 26.09
C GLY A 224 7.28 1.41 26.05
N SER A 225 6.40 0.71 25.36
CA SER A 225 6.41 -0.72 25.02
C SER A 225 5.71 -0.87 23.67
N VAL A 226 5.61 -2.10 23.14
CA VAL A 226 4.73 -2.38 22.01
C VAL A 226 3.38 -2.87 22.54
N LYS A 227 2.38 -2.01 22.53
CA LYS A 227 1.00 -2.36 22.91
C LYS A 227 0.23 -2.83 21.68
N VAL A 228 -0.53 -3.91 21.84
CA VAL A 228 -1.31 -4.51 20.76
C VAL A 228 -2.80 -4.31 21.02
N PHE A 229 -3.49 -3.76 20.02
CA PHE A 229 -4.94 -3.52 20.07
C PHE A 229 -5.63 -4.34 19.01
N ASN A 230 -6.74 -5.00 19.37
CA ASN A 230 -7.55 -5.72 18.39
C ASN A 230 -8.31 -4.75 17.44
N PRO A 231 -8.96 -5.23 16.37
CA PRO A 231 -9.68 -4.36 15.43
C PRO A 231 -10.83 -3.55 16.04
N LYS A 232 -11.24 -3.86 17.28
CA LYS A 232 -12.24 -3.08 18.02
C LYS A 232 -11.65 -1.93 18.82
N GLY A 233 -10.30 -1.85 18.94
CA GLY A 233 -9.60 -0.86 19.75
C GLY A 233 -9.41 -1.29 21.21
N GLU A 234 -9.55 -2.56 21.55
CA GLU A 234 -9.31 -3.11 22.86
C GLU A 234 -7.86 -3.60 22.96
N GLN A 235 -7.14 -3.23 24.03
CA GLN A 235 -5.77 -3.69 24.25
C GLN A 235 -5.76 -5.17 24.61
N VAL A 236 -5.01 -5.97 23.84
CA VAL A 236 -4.90 -7.43 24.02
C VAL A 236 -3.51 -7.87 24.48
N ALA A 237 -2.48 -7.05 24.29
CA ALA A 237 -1.12 -7.36 24.73
C ALA A 237 -0.31 -6.11 25.05
N ASP A 238 0.81 -6.32 25.79
CA ASP A 238 1.81 -5.30 26.11
C ASP A 238 3.20 -5.96 26.11
N LEU A 239 3.91 -5.84 24.99
CA LEU A 239 5.20 -6.49 24.75
C LEU A 239 6.32 -5.56 25.20
N LYS A 240 7.10 -6.01 26.19
CA LYS A 240 8.20 -5.23 26.77
C LYS A 240 9.50 -5.47 26.03
N PHE A 241 10.27 -4.41 25.85
CA PHE A 241 11.61 -4.42 25.29
C PHE A 241 12.62 -3.79 26.25
N PRO A 242 13.91 -4.12 26.16
CA PRO A 242 14.92 -3.54 27.06
C PRO A 242 15.06 -2.01 26.95
N GLU A 243 14.78 -1.45 25.76
CA GLU A 243 14.74 -0.02 25.51
C GLU A 243 13.33 0.38 25.03
N SER A 244 12.95 1.65 25.23
CA SER A 244 11.63 2.14 24.79
C SER A 244 11.51 2.09 23.27
N PRO A 245 10.56 1.32 22.71
CA PRO A 245 10.33 1.26 21.27
C PRO A 245 9.97 2.62 20.69
N ALA A 246 10.55 2.94 19.55
CA ALA A 246 10.20 4.08 18.71
C ALA A 246 9.32 3.62 17.53
N ASN A 247 9.72 2.56 16.80
CA ASN A 247 8.93 2.08 15.69
C ASN A 247 9.02 0.55 15.55
N VAL A 248 8.14 -0.05 14.73
CA VAL A 248 7.95 -1.50 14.69
C VAL A 248 7.48 -1.97 13.31
N VAL A 249 8.00 -3.12 12.87
CA VAL A 249 7.59 -3.75 11.61
C VAL A 249 7.68 -5.27 11.71
N PHE A 250 6.75 -5.97 11.05
CA PHE A 250 6.89 -7.40 10.81
C PHE A 250 7.82 -7.64 9.61
N GLY A 251 8.79 -8.52 9.78
CA GLY A 251 9.78 -8.85 8.75
C GLY A 251 10.19 -10.31 8.75
N GLY A 252 11.29 -10.60 8.04
CA GLY A 252 11.66 -11.97 7.71
C GLY A 252 10.83 -12.51 6.53
N LYS A 253 11.22 -13.67 6.01
CA LYS A 253 10.62 -14.26 4.81
C LYS A 253 9.12 -14.58 4.96
N ASP A 254 8.70 -14.98 6.16
CA ASP A 254 7.33 -15.35 6.50
C ASP A 254 6.56 -14.26 7.26
N LEU A 255 7.21 -13.10 7.50
CA LEU A 255 6.70 -12.00 8.32
C LEU A 255 6.33 -12.41 9.76
N LYS A 256 7.04 -13.37 10.34
CA LYS A 256 6.80 -13.83 11.70
C LYS A 256 7.80 -13.31 12.73
N THR A 257 8.69 -12.44 12.34
CA THR A 257 9.59 -11.75 13.25
C THR A 257 9.18 -10.30 13.37
N LEU A 258 8.88 -9.84 14.58
CA LEU A 258 8.63 -8.44 14.88
C LEU A 258 9.98 -7.74 15.10
N TYR A 259 10.36 -6.83 14.22
CA TYR A 259 11.54 -5.99 14.36
C TYR A 259 11.17 -4.67 14.98
N VAL A 260 11.97 -4.23 15.96
CA VAL A 260 11.69 -3.04 16.76
C VAL A 260 12.93 -2.15 16.82
N THR A 261 12.77 -0.92 16.38
CA THR A 261 13.72 0.16 16.64
C THR A 261 13.42 0.75 18.00
N ALA A 262 14.42 0.85 18.85
CA ALA A 262 14.24 1.28 20.24
C ALA A 262 15.48 2.06 20.72
N ARG A 263 15.34 3.38 20.79
CA ARG A 263 16.43 4.27 21.25
C ARG A 263 17.77 3.97 20.56
N THR A 264 18.69 3.31 21.26
CA THR A 264 20.04 3.03 20.79
C THR A 264 20.21 1.62 20.25
N GLY A 265 19.13 0.84 20.18
CA GLY A 265 19.11 -0.57 19.81
C GLY A 265 18.16 -0.91 18.68
N PHE A 266 18.43 -2.06 18.08
CA PHE A 266 17.57 -2.73 17.11
C PHE A 266 17.30 -4.15 17.61
N TYR A 267 16.04 -4.54 17.69
CA TYR A 267 15.60 -5.77 18.36
C TYR A 267 14.73 -6.63 17.43
N SER A 268 14.64 -7.92 17.75
CA SER A 268 13.67 -8.84 17.16
C SER A 268 12.91 -9.60 18.25
N LEU A 269 11.68 -10.01 17.93
CA LEU A 269 10.86 -10.91 18.72
C LEU A 269 10.11 -11.87 17.77
N GLU A 270 10.27 -13.18 18.00
CA GLU A 270 9.57 -14.18 17.20
C GLU A 270 8.09 -14.25 17.58
N MET A 271 7.22 -14.19 16.57
CA MET A 271 5.79 -14.11 16.74
C MET A 271 5.10 -15.40 16.31
N ALA A 272 4.01 -15.76 16.99
CA ALA A 272 3.14 -16.86 16.58
C ALA A 272 2.26 -16.47 15.38
N VAL A 273 2.03 -15.15 15.19
CA VAL A 273 1.26 -14.58 14.10
C VAL A 273 2.19 -13.94 13.07
N SER A 274 1.73 -13.81 11.83
CA SER A 274 2.47 -13.05 10.81
C SER A 274 1.97 -11.63 10.69
N GLY A 275 2.84 -10.75 10.20
CA GLY A 275 2.45 -9.41 9.79
C GLY A 275 1.36 -9.42 8.71
N ALA A 276 0.60 -8.34 8.68
CA ALA A 276 -0.39 -8.12 7.63
C ALA A 276 0.32 -8.02 6.27
N ARG A 277 -0.20 -8.73 5.29
CA ARG A 277 0.35 -8.72 3.92
C ARG A 277 -0.76 -8.40 2.93
N ARG A 278 -0.46 -7.54 1.98
CA ARG A 278 -1.31 -7.41 0.80
C ARG A 278 -1.41 -8.75 0.11
N LYS A 279 -2.62 -9.08 -0.31
CA LYS A 279 -2.81 -10.24 -1.16
C LYS A 279 -2.17 -9.92 -2.51
N GLU A 280 -1.25 -10.77 -2.95
CA GLU A 280 -0.72 -10.68 -4.29
C GLU A 280 -1.88 -10.69 -5.31
N PRO A 281 -1.93 -9.71 -6.21
CA PRO A 281 -2.97 -9.69 -7.21
C PRO A 281 -2.83 -10.90 -8.14
N PHE A 282 -3.96 -11.42 -8.59
CA PHE A 282 -3.97 -12.32 -9.72
C PHE A 282 -3.56 -11.55 -10.96
N ARG A 283 -2.36 -11.83 -11.48
CA ARG A 283 -1.81 -11.15 -12.66
C ARG A 283 -2.14 -11.94 -13.91
N ILE A 284 -2.71 -11.28 -14.90
CA ILE A 284 -2.99 -11.87 -16.21
C ILE A 284 -2.72 -10.86 -17.31
N THR A 285 -2.12 -11.33 -18.40
CA THR A 285 -1.99 -10.55 -19.64
C THR A 285 -2.94 -11.12 -20.68
N ILE A 286 -3.73 -10.26 -21.31
CA ILE A 286 -4.57 -10.56 -22.46
C ILE A 286 -4.10 -9.70 -23.60
N SER A 287 -3.75 -10.33 -24.74
CA SER A 287 -3.25 -9.65 -25.93
C SER A 287 -4.19 -9.83 -27.11
N THR A 288 -4.19 -8.88 -28.02
CA THR A 288 -4.77 -9.11 -29.35
C THR A 288 -3.89 -10.05 -30.15
N VAL A 289 -4.49 -10.85 -31.03
CA VAL A 289 -3.79 -11.68 -31.99
C VAL A 289 -3.78 -10.97 -33.34
N GLN A 290 -2.58 -10.66 -33.83
CA GLN A 290 -2.40 -9.90 -35.07
C GLN A 290 -3.21 -10.47 -36.22
N ASP A 291 -3.86 -9.61 -36.98
CA ASP A 291 -4.68 -9.90 -38.17
C ASP A 291 -5.87 -10.87 -37.96
N LYS A 292 -6.29 -11.10 -36.69
CA LYS A 292 -7.37 -12.05 -36.37
C LYS A 292 -8.57 -11.46 -35.65
N MET A 293 -8.52 -10.21 -35.19
CA MET A 293 -9.58 -9.58 -34.38
C MET A 293 -10.08 -10.47 -33.25
N ILE A 294 -9.18 -11.10 -32.50
CA ILE A 294 -9.48 -11.94 -31.33
C ILE A 294 -8.51 -11.64 -30.20
N TYR A 295 -8.90 -11.97 -28.98
CA TYR A 295 -7.95 -12.05 -27.85
C TYR A 295 -7.25 -13.40 -27.83
N ASP A 296 -5.98 -13.43 -27.39
CA ASP A 296 -5.17 -14.65 -27.20
C ASP A 296 -5.75 -15.56 -26.12
N LYS A 297 -6.42 -14.99 -25.12
CA LYS A 297 -7.14 -15.71 -24.09
C LYS A 297 -8.64 -15.49 -24.25
N LYS A 298 -9.37 -16.61 -24.34
CA LYS A 298 -10.83 -16.59 -24.43
C LYS A 298 -11.50 -16.72 -23.07
N GLU A 299 -10.79 -17.22 -22.07
CA GLU A 299 -11.28 -17.37 -20.71
C GLU A 299 -10.17 -17.39 -19.68
N PHE A 300 -10.49 -17.00 -18.46
CA PHE A 300 -9.66 -17.18 -17.29
C PHE A 300 -10.51 -17.26 -16.03
N SER A 301 -9.96 -17.82 -14.93
CA SER A 301 -10.66 -17.95 -13.67
C SER A 301 -9.93 -17.22 -12.56
N VAL A 302 -10.69 -16.61 -11.64
CA VAL A 302 -10.17 -15.93 -10.45
C VAL A 302 -11.11 -16.16 -9.28
N GLU A 303 -10.62 -16.20 -8.04
CA GLU A 303 -11.47 -16.29 -6.85
C GLU A 303 -12.09 -14.96 -6.48
N THR A 304 -13.35 -14.99 -6.00
CA THR A 304 -14.04 -13.80 -5.48
C THR A 304 -13.24 -13.09 -4.38
N GLY A 305 -13.23 -11.75 -4.42
CA GLY A 305 -12.51 -10.91 -3.46
C GLY A 305 -10.99 -10.90 -3.64
N LYS A 306 -10.45 -11.54 -4.69
CA LYS A 306 -9.02 -11.46 -5.01
C LYS A 306 -8.72 -10.19 -5.81
N PRO A 307 -7.67 -9.42 -5.44
CA PRO A 307 -7.18 -8.35 -6.31
C PRO A 307 -6.76 -8.92 -7.66
N VAL A 308 -7.09 -8.23 -8.74
CA VAL A 308 -6.76 -8.60 -10.12
C VAL A 308 -6.01 -7.45 -10.77
N GLN A 309 -4.91 -7.77 -11.44
CA GLN A 309 -4.19 -6.87 -12.33
C GLN A 309 -4.16 -7.48 -13.72
N LEU A 310 -5.04 -6.98 -14.59
CA LEU A 310 -5.13 -7.40 -15.97
C LEU A 310 -4.37 -6.42 -16.86
N THR A 311 -3.32 -6.90 -17.53
CA THR A 311 -2.61 -6.13 -18.54
C THR A 311 -3.19 -6.46 -19.90
N PHE A 312 -3.81 -5.48 -20.55
CA PHE A 312 -4.25 -5.58 -21.93
C PHE A 312 -3.18 -5.03 -22.86
N VAL A 313 -2.79 -5.80 -23.90
CA VAL A 313 -1.76 -5.45 -24.87
C VAL A 313 -2.35 -5.49 -26.27
N ASN A 314 -2.21 -4.41 -27.03
CA ASN A 314 -2.62 -4.39 -28.42
C ASN A 314 -1.42 -4.71 -29.34
N ASN A 315 -1.38 -5.95 -29.88
CA ASN A 315 -0.41 -6.41 -30.87
C ASN A 315 -0.99 -6.36 -32.30
N ASP A 316 -2.13 -5.68 -32.52
CA ASP A 316 -2.79 -5.57 -33.82
C ASP A 316 -2.84 -4.10 -34.27
N PHE A 317 -2.81 -3.85 -35.59
CA PHE A 317 -2.76 -2.48 -36.12
C PHE A 317 -3.99 -1.64 -35.79
N PRO A 318 -5.25 -2.15 -35.87
CA PRO A 318 -6.41 -1.39 -35.45
C PRO A 318 -6.38 -1.10 -33.93
N PRO A 319 -6.90 0.04 -33.49
CA PRO A 319 -7.06 0.30 -32.06
C PRO A 319 -8.12 -0.62 -31.46
N HIS A 320 -7.83 -1.12 -30.27
CA HIS A 320 -8.70 -2.02 -29.51
C HIS A 320 -8.87 -1.55 -28.06
N ASN A 321 -9.98 -1.92 -27.45
CA ASN A 321 -10.18 -1.86 -26.00
C ASN A 321 -10.54 -3.24 -25.46
N LEU A 322 -10.53 -3.37 -24.13
CA LEU A 322 -11.03 -4.53 -23.40
C LEU A 322 -11.93 -4.01 -22.29
N LEU A 323 -13.24 -4.27 -22.38
CA LEU A 323 -14.23 -3.89 -21.38
C LEU A 323 -14.80 -5.14 -20.72
N ILE A 324 -14.68 -5.25 -19.40
CA ILE A 324 -15.33 -6.30 -18.59
C ILE A 324 -16.70 -5.77 -18.20
N VAL A 325 -17.73 -6.54 -18.51
CA VAL A 325 -19.13 -6.12 -18.36
C VAL A 325 -19.92 -7.06 -17.45
N LYS A 326 -21.08 -6.61 -16.98
CA LYS A 326 -21.98 -7.43 -16.18
C LYS A 326 -22.40 -8.70 -16.93
N PRO A 327 -22.67 -9.80 -16.22
CA PRO A 327 -23.15 -11.04 -16.82
C PRO A 327 -24.31 -10.81 -17.80
N GLY A 328 -24.21 -11.42 -18.99
CA GLY A 328 -25.25 -11.36 -20.02
C GLY A 328 -25.40 -10.03 -20.77
N THR A 329 -24.54 -9.02 -20.54
CA THR A 329 -24.74 -7.67 -21.12
C THR A 329 -23.78 -7.31 -22.25
N ALA A 330 -22.90 -8.25 -22.69
CA ALA A 330 -21.85 -7.96 -23.69
C ALA A 330 -22.41 -7.43 -25.02
N ASP A 331 -23.46 -8.06 -25.57
CA ASP A 331 -24.08 -7.64 -26.83
C ASP A 331 -24.76 -6.28 -26.71
N GLU A 332 -25.39 -6.02 -25.58
CA GLU A 332 -26.00 -4.72 -25.33
C GLU A 332 -24.97 -3.60 -25.25
N VAL A 333 -23.86 -3.83 -24.53
CA VAL A 333 -22.76 -2.83 -24.44
C VAL A 333 -22.14 -2.60 -25.81
N ALA A 334 -21.94 -3.66 -26.61
CA ALA A 334 -21.43 -3.55 -27.97
C ALA A 334 -22.39 -2.73 -28.87
N ASN A 335 -23.68 -2.97 -28.78
CA ASN A 335 -24.71 -2.20 -29.52
C ASN A 335 -24.73 -0.73 -29.09
N LEU A 336 -24.66 -0.44 -27.79
CA LEU A 336 -24.54 0.92 -27.27
C LEU A 336 -23.31 1.64 -27.80
N ALA A 337 -22.17 0.93 -27.96
CA ALA A 337 -20.98 1.51 -28.55
C ALA A 337 -21.18 1.87 -30.02
N ILE A 338 -21.84 1.01 -30.81
CA ILE A 338 -22.18 1.28 -32.23
C ILE A 338 -23.05 2.53 -32.32
N LEU A 339 -24.02 2.71 -31.42
CA LEU A 339 -24.93 3.85 -31.38
C LEU A 339 -24.24 5.19 -31.07
N LEU A 340 -22.96 5.19 -30.61
CA LEU A 340 -22.17 6.41 -30.48
C LEU A 340 -21.93 7.11 -31.84
N GLY A 341 -21.95 6.36 -32.94
CA GLY A 341 -21.81 6.92 -34.28
C GLY A 341 -20.58 7.82 -34.41
N ASN A 342 -20.75 9.06 -34.84
CA ASN A 342 -19.69 10.04 -35.04
C ASN A 342 -18.93 10.42 -33.73
N ASP A 343 -19.55 10.22 -32.57
CA ASP A 343 -18.92 10.47 -31.26
C ASP A 343 -18.04 9.29 -30.80
N GLY A 344 -18.08 8.16 -31.51
CA GLY A 344 -17.40 6.93 -31.09
C GLY A 344 -15.91 7.11 -30.86
N PHE A 345 -15.18 7.74 -31.77
CA PHE A 345 -13.74 8.01 -31.60
C PHE A 345 -13.47 8.92 -30.41
N LYS A 346 -14.24 9.99 -30.24
CA LYS A 346 -14.11 10.94 -29.12
C LYS A 346 -14.37 10.24 -27.77
N LYS A 347 -15.32 9.32 -27.74
CA LYS A 347 -15.71 8.54 -26.55
C LYS A 347 -14.95 7.21 -26.44
N GLN A 348 -13.93 6.98 -27.26
CA GLN A 348 -13.10 5.77 -27.23
C GLN A 348 -13.93 4.49 -27.39
N TRP A 349 -15.05 4.56 -28.14
CA TRP A 349 -16.05 3.49 -28.30
C TRP A 349 -16.51 2.86 -26.98
N ARG A 350 -16.46 3.64 -25.91
CA ARG A 350 -16.87 3.26 -24.56
C ARG A 350 -18.16 4.01 -24.20
N PRO A 351 -19.32 3.33 -24.28
CA PRO A 351 -20.60 3.95 -23.93
C PRO A 351 -20.69 4.24 -22.42
N ASP A 352 -21.39 5.30 -22.06
CA ASP A 352 -21.67 5.61 -20.66
C ASP A 352 -22.83 4.72 -20.17
N THR A 353 -22.50 3.64 -19.49
CA THR A 353 -23.47 2.68 -18.97
C THR A 353 -22.92 1.98 -17.70
N PRO A 354 -23.77 1.76 -16.68
CA PRO A 354 -23.39 1.04 -15.46
C PRO A 354 -23.18 -0.47 -15.69
N LYS A 355 -23.30 -0.95 -16.93
CA LYS A 355 -23.03 -2.34 -17.32
C LYS A 355 -21.56 -2.61 -17.54
N ILE A 356 -20.76 -1.59 -17.83
CA ILE A 356 -19.31 -1.68 -17.89
C ILE A 356 -18.79 -1.59 -16.46
N LEU A 357 -18.11 -2.63 -16.00
CA LEU A 357 -17.56 -2.71 -14.66
C LEU A 357 -16.14 -2.15 -14.64
N TRP A 358 -15.27 -2.64 -15.56
CA TRP A 358 -13.88 -2.22 -15.69
C TRP A 358 -13.46 -2.27 -17.16
N GLY A 359 -12.34 -1.65 -17.49
CA GLY A 359 -11.81 -1.77 -18.84
C GLY A 359 -10.80 -0.68 -19.19
N SER A 360 -10.16 -0.86 -20.35
CA SER A 360 -9.25 0.10 -20.94
C SER A 360 -9.97 1.20 -21.71
N THR A 361 -9.26 2.27 -22.05
CA THR A 361 -9.55 3.09 -23.24
C THR A 361 -9.18 2.31 -24.51
N MET A 362 -9.44 2.89 -25.69
CA MET A 362 -8.81 2.39 -26.92
C MET A 362 -7.30 2.56 -26.82
N ILE A 363 -6.57 1.53 -27.16
CA ILE A 363 -5.10 1.59 -27.25
C ILE A 363 -4.64 1.20 -28.64
N ASP A 364 -3.63 1.91 -29.12
CA ASP A 364 -3.04 1.70 -30.45
C ASP A 364 -2.05 0.52 -30.45
N TYR A 365 -1.52 0.20 -31.63
CA TYR A 365 -0.53 -0.84 -31.84
C TYR A 365 0.67 -0.72 -30.88
N GLU A 366 1.11 -1.84 -30.31
CA GLU A 366 2.19 -1.96 -29.31
C GLU A 366 1.95 -1.24 -27.96
N GLN A 367 0.77 -0.66 -27.76
CA GLN A 367 0.41 -0.08 -26.47
C GLN A 367 -0.15 -1.11 -25.50
N LYS A 368 -0.06 -0.79 -24.23
CA LYS A 368 -0.65 -1.58 -23.13
C LYS A 368 -1.46 -0.71 -22.16
N SER A 369 -2.45 -1.31 -21.57
CA SER A 369 -3.26 -0.73 -20.51
C SER A 369 -3.36 -1.70 -19.33
N VAL A 370 -3.21 -1.20 -18.11
CA VAL A 370 -3.35 -2.01 -16.89
C VAL A 370 -4.70 -1.68 -16.24
N ILE A 371 -5.49 -2.72 -16.01
CA ILE A 371 -6.82 -2.64 -15.41
C ILE A 371 -6.73 -3.35 -14.05
N SER A 372 -6.87 -2.59 -12.96
CA SER A 372 -6.84 -3.14 -11.60
C SER A 372 -8.22 -3.11 -10.97
N PHE A 373 -8.64 -4.22 -10.37
CA PHE A 373 -9.94 -4.35 -9.72
C PHE A 373 -9.93 -5.49 -8.69
N THR A 374 -10.95 -5.55 -7.85
CA THR A 374 -11.21 -6.72 -7.01
C THR A 374 -12.22 -7.63 -7.69
N ALA A 375 -11.93 -8.93 -7.78
CA ALA A 375 -12.84 -9.90 -8.37
C ALA A 375 -14.20 -9.85 -7.66
N PRO A 376 -15.31 -9.68 -8.41
CA PRO A 376 -16.65 -9.51 -7.85
C PRO A 376 -17.20 -10.81 -7.27
N GLU A 377 -18.51 -10.85 -6.98
CA GLU A 377 -19.19 -12.06 -6.55
C GLU A 377 -19.08 -13.17 -7.62
N PRO A 378 -19.16 -14.46 -7.22
CA PRO A 378 -19.06 -15.58 -8.14
C PRO A 378 -20.03 -15.48 -9.32
N GLY A 379 -19.53 -15.71 -10.54
CA GLY A 379 -20.28 -15.59 -11.77
C GLY A 379 -19.42 -15.49 -13.02
N ASP A 380 -20.05 -15.40 -14.17
CA ASP A 380 -19.43 -15.32 -15.49
C ASP A 380 -19.50 -13.90 -16.04
N TYR A 381 -18.36 -13.22 -16.10
CA TYR A 381 -18.21 -11.84 -16.51
C TYR A 381 -17.56 -11.76 -17.89
N PRO A 382 -18.33 -11.44 -18.95
CA PRO A 382 -17.72 -11.35 -20.28
C PRO A 382 -16.81 -10.13 -20.40
N TYR A 383 -15.79 -10.26 -21.24
CA TYR A 383 -15.02 -9.11 -21.71
C TYR A 383 -15.09 -9.02 -23.23
N VAL A 384 -15.12 -7.80 -23.77
CA VAL A 384 -15.40 -7.53 -25.16
C VAL A 384 -14.66 -6.30 -25.67
N CYS A 385 -14.24 -6.31 -26.92
CA CYS A 385 -13.84 -5.11 -27.65
C CYS A 385 -15.08 -4.44 -28.22
N THR A 386 -15.25 -3.14 -27.99
CA THR A 386 -16.41 -2.37 -28.44
C THR A 386 -16.14 -1.51 -29.68
N PHE A 387 -14.96 -1.63 -30.31
CA PHE A 387 -14.75 -1.04 -31.62
C PHE A 387 -15.76 -1.65 -32.61
N PRO A 388 -16.40 -0.85 -33.48
CA PRO A 388 -17.46 -1.31 -34.37
C PRO A 388 -17.06 -2.55 -35.19
N GLY A 389 -17.90 -3.59 -35.15
CA GLY A 389 -17.68 -4.86 -35.85
C GLY A 389 -16.82 -5.88 -35.09
N HIS A 390 -16.04 -5.49 -34.07
CA HIS A 390 -15.12 -6.40 -33.39
C HIS A 390 -15.81 -7.29 -32.35
N ALA A 391 -16.86 -6.83 -31.72
CA ALA A 391 -17.52 -7.50 -30.60
C ALA A 391 -18.04 -8.92 -30.90
N LEU A 392 -18.26 -9.27 -32.16
CA LEU A 392 -18.68 -10.61 -32.58
C LEU A 392 -17.60 -11.67 -32.35
N LEU A 393 -16.34 -11.33 -32.61
CA LEU A 393 -15.20 -12.25 -32.55
C LEU A 393 -14.29 -11.97 -31.36
N MET A 394 -14.15 -10.70 -30.99
CA MET A 394 -13.20 -10.23 -30.01
C MET A 394 -13.86 -10.13 -28.62
N ARG A 395 -14.04 -11.30 -28.02
CA ARG A 395 -14.66 -11.48 -26.69
C ARG A 395 -14.06 -12.65 -25.93
N GLY A 396 -14.26 -12.66 -24.63
CA GLY A 396 -13.86 -13.75 -23.74
C GLY A 396 -14.66 -13.71 -22.43
N MET A 397 -14.29 -14.57 -21.49
CA MET A 397 -15.01 -14.78 -20.24
C MET A 397 -14.06 -14.79 -19.03
N MET A 398 -14.37 -14.02 -18.02
CA MET A 398 -13.79 -14.12 -16.69
C MET A 398 -14.73 -14.91 -15.80
N HIS A 399 -14.31 -16.08 -15.33
CA HIS A 399 -15.03 -16.90 -14.38
C HIS A 399 -14.62 -16.54 -12.96
N VAL A 400 -15.50 -15.99 -12.18
CA VAL A 400 -15.26 -15.71 -10.76
C VAL A 400 -15.76 -16.89 -9.94
N LEU A 401 -14.82 -17.55 -9.25
CA LEU A 401 -15.08 -18.74 -8.44
C LEU A 401 -15.33 -18.37 -6.98
N PRO A 402 -16.10 -19.15 -6.22
CA PRO A 402 -16.18 -19.02 -4.77
C PRO A 402 -14.81 -19.18 -4.11
N LYS A 403 -14.60 -18.63 -2.91
CA LYS A 403 -13.38 -18.84 -2.13
C LYS A 403 -13.12 -20.34 -1.88
N GLY A 404 -11.91 -20.80 -2.23
CA GLY A 404 -11.55 -22.21 -2.11
C GLY A 404 -12.18 -23.13 -3.17
N GLY A 405 -12.83 -22.55 -4.17
CA GLY A 405 -13.42 -23.31 -5.28
C GLY A 405 -12.34 -23.80 -6.24
N ALA A 406 -12.19 -25.12 -6.34
CA ALA A 406 -11.40 -25.73 -7.42
C ALA A 406 -12.11 -25.49 -8.77
N LYS A 407 -11.34 -25.29 -9.87
CA LYS A 407 -11.87 -25.38 -11.23
C LYS A 407 -12.75 -26.62 -11.35
N LYS A 408 -14.00 -26.47 -11.76
CA LYS A 408 -14.66 -27.58 -12.44
C LYS A 408 -13.83 -27.83 -13.70
N GLN A 409 -13.17 -28.99 -13.74
CA GLN A 409 -12.49 -29.51 -14.93
C GLN A 409 -13.48 -29.68 -16.07
#